data_7f0cdffa55ea00f92916139bd1763b6e
#
_entry.id   7f0cdffa55ea00f92916139bd1763b6e
#
_cell.length_a   1.000
_cell.length_b   1.000
_cell.length_c   1.000
_cell.angle_alpha   90.00
_cell.angle_beta   90.00
_cell.angle_gamma   90.00
#
_symmetry.space_group_name_H-M   'P 1'
#
loop_
_entity.id
_entity.type
_entity.pdbx_description
1 polymer ?
#
loop_
_entity_poly.entity_id
_entity_poly.type
_entity_poly.pdbx_seq_one_letter_code
_entity_poly.pdbx_strand_id
1 'polypeptide(L)'
;LIYLAVLILLRPRMIRLAVVLLSTLTVFELGYNAYLSQVTFSYANVDEFVDGTLSVKRVTDKIQENADQPFYRIATTFAYSRTTPSLIGYPGLSTFSSNLERSTMNHFAYMGDQAGDEAIEYENGTPLTDALYGVRYYMDVKDLDPTEKEAHPERMYFTRFASRFDMRRYFTSKVYEDERYIVYENPNSFPLAYGTNDLVRNINFGKNNAIQNQNIILNSMEGVKKGEENYLDYFKPLAYGDVETENLTEENVDKEKGMAVYKRVDSSKDAVVRYRITPRTNLTYYF
;
A
#
# COMPACT_ATOMS: atom_id res chain seq x y z
N LEU A 1 31.53 -18.50 -24.31
CA LEU A 1 32.77 -19.24 -24.60
C LEU A 1 32.52 -20.42 -25.51
N ILE A 2 31.52 -21.27 -25.27
CA ILE A 2 31.22 -22.48 -26.10
C ILE A 2 30.86 -22.08 -27.53
N TYR A 3 29.99 -21.10 -27.74
CA TYR A 3 29.63 -20.58 -29.07
C TYR A 3 30.86 -20.07 -29.84
N LEU A 4 31.76 -19.36 -29.17
CA LEU A 4 32.99 -18.87 -29.78
C LEU A 4 33.92 -20.02 -30.18
N ALA A 5 34.06 -21.06 -29.35
CA ALA A 5 34.84 -22.23 -29.65
C ALA A 5 34.29 -22.98 -30.87
N VAL A 6 32.96 -23.13 -30.98
CA VAL A 6 32.31 -23.73 -32.15
C VAL A 6 32.55 -22.91 -33.43
N LEU A 7 32.48 -21.56 -33.32
CA LEU A 7 32.76 -20.67 -34.45
C LEU A 7 34.22 -20.76 -34.93
N ILE A 8 35.20 -20.91 -34.03
CA ILE A 8 36.62 -21.07 -34.37
C ILE A 8 36.87 -22.41 -35.11
N LEU A 9 36.09 -23.44 -34.79
CA LEU A 9 36.19 -24.76 -35.41
C LEU A 9 35.52 -24.82 -36.82
N LEU A 10 34.88 -23.74 -37.26
CA LEU A 10 34.19 -23.64 -38.55
C LEU A 10 35.19 -23.63 -39.74
N ARG A 11 35.65 -24.82 -40.15
CA ARG A 11 36.25 -25.00 -41.48
C ARG A 11 35.14 -25.19 -42.53
N PRO A 12 35.33 -24.72 -43.79
CA PRO A 12 34.28 -24.82 -44.81
C PRO A 12 33.73 -26.25 -45.03
N ARG A 13 34.53 -27.25 -44.77
CA ARG A 13 34.12 -28.68 -44.88
C ARG A 13 33.28 -29.18 -43.70
N MET A 14 33.25 -28.45 -42.58
CA MET A 14 32.55 -28.84 -41.35
C MET A 14 31.31 -27.97 -41.05
N ILE A 15 30.92 -27.09 -41.97
CA ILE A 15 29.86 -26.13 -41.75
C ILE A 15 28.51 -26.79 -41.37
N ARG A 16 28.18 -27.92 -41.94
CA ARG A 16 26.95 -28.68 -41.63
C ARG A 16 26.97 -29.18 -40.17
N LEU A 17 28.12 -29.72 -39.73
CA LEU A 17 28.27 -30.17 -38.34
C LEU A 17 28.17 -29.01 -37.36
N ALA A 18 28.80 -27.89 -37.70
CA ALA A 18 28.74 -26.67 -36.86
C ALA A 18 27.32 -26.12 -36.75
N VAL A 19 26.56 -26.10 -37.84
CA VAL A 19 25.14 -25.68 -37.82
C VAL A 19 24.33 -26.60 -36.90
N VAL A 20 24.50 -27.92 -37.02
CA VAL A 20 23.78 -28.88 -36.17
C VAL A 20 24.16 -28.65 -34.67
N LEU A 21 25.44 -28.54 -34.38
CA LEU A 21 25.90 -28.31 -33.00
C LEU A 21 25.39 -26.99 -32.42
N LEU A 22 25.44 -25.89 -33.16
CA LEU A 22 24.91 -24.60 -32.74
C LEU A 22 23.39 -24.64 -32.52
N SER A 23 22.67 -25.24 -33.45
CA SER A 23 21.21 -25.40 -33.30
C SER A 23 20.86 -26.23 -32.07
N THR A 24 21.56 -27.35 -31.86
CA THR A 24 21.33 -28.20 -30.68
C THR A 24 21.66 -27.45 -29.39
N LEU A 25 22.75 -26.71 -29.35
CA LEU A 25 23.15 -25.89 -28.18
C LEU A 25 22.12 -24.79 -27.91
N THR A 26 21.64 -24.13 -28.96
CA THR A 26 20.60 -23.08 -28.81
C THR A 26 19.30 -23.66 -28.28
N VAL A 27 18.84 -24.80 -28.80
CA VAL A 27 17.63 -25.46 -28.30
C VAL A 27 17.79 -25.87 -26.83
N PHE A 28 18.96 -26.43 -26.49
CA PHE A 28 19.26 -26.79 -25.10
C PHE A 28 19.27 -25.56 -24.18
N GLU A 29 19.92 -24.47 -24.57
CA GLU A 29 19.99 -23.23 -23.82
C GLU A 29 18.60 -22.60 -23.60
N LEU A 30 17.79 -22.51 -24.66
CA LEU A 30 16.43 -22.02 -24.57
C LEU A 30 15.56 -22.92 -23.69
N GLY A 31 15.67 -24.23 -23.82
CA GLY A 31 14.95 -25.18 -22.97
C GLY A 31 15.36 -25.08 -21.50
N TYR A 32 16.66 -24.97 -21.24
CA TYR A 32 17.17 -24.79 -19.88
C TYR A 32 16.76 -23.46 -19.26
N ASN A 33 16.83 -22.36 -20.02
CA ASN A 33 16.35 -21.05 -19.56
C ASN A 33 14.84 -21.07 -19.29
N ALA A 34 14.05 -21.70 -20.16
CA ALA A 34 12.62 -21.86 -19.92
C ALA A 34 12.35 -22.67 -18.64
N TYR A 35 13.07 -23.77 -18.44
CA TYR A 35 12.98 -24.56 -17.21
C TYR A 35 13.34 -23.72 -15.98
N LEU A 36 14.49 -23.04 -15.98
CA LEU A 36 14.91 -22.18 -14.85
C LEU A 36 13.86 -21.10 -14.57
N SER A 37 13.35 -20.45 -15.61
CA SER A 37 12.29 -19.45 -15.44
C SER A 37 11.07 -20.02 -14.73
N GLN A 38 10.61 -21.20 -15.15
CA GLN A 38 9.46 -21.85 -14.54
C GLN A 38 9.70 -22.25 -13.07
N VAL A 39 10.89 -22.75 -12.73
CA VAL A 39 11.18 -23.21 -11.34
C VAL A 39 11.46 -22.04 -10.40
N THR A 40 11.90 -20.88 -10.92
CA THR A 40 12.19 -19.71 -10.10
C THR A 40 11.00 -18.79 -9.87
N PHE A 41 9.97 -18.89 -10.71
CA PHE A 41 8.73 -18.16 -10.45
C PHE A 41 7.96 -18.78 -9.29
N SER A 42 7.54 -17.92 -8.36
CA SER A 42 6.57 -18.31 -7.34
C SER A 42 5.17 -18.32 -7.95
N TYR A 43 4.57 -19.49 -8.02
CA TYR A 43 3.19 -19.65 -8.48
C TYR A 43 2.26 -19.66 -7.28
N ALA A 44 1.17 -18.89 -7.36
CA ALA A 44 0.07 -18.99 -6.42
C ALA A 44 -0.77 -20.25 -6.73
N ASN A 45 -1.32 -20.86 -5.69
CA ASN A 45 -2.31 -21.90 -5.87
C ASN A 45 -3.59 -21.26 -6.44
N VAL A 46 -4.08 -21.80 -7.56
CA VAL A 46 -5.22 -21.23 -8.28
C VAL A 46 -6.48 -21.27 -7.42
N ASP A 47 -6.73 -22.38 -6.74
CA ASP A 47 -7.96 -22.55 -5.94
C ASP A 47 -7.96 -21.58 -4.76
N GLU A 48 -6.83 -21.40 -4.09
CA GLU A 48 -6.66 -20.46 -2.99
C GLU A 48 -6.84 -19.01 -3.45
N PHE A 49 -6.23 -18.66 -4.61
CA PHE A 49 -6.38 -17.33 -5.18
C PHE A 49 -7.83 -17.02 -5.56
N VAL A 50 -8.51 -17.98 -6.20
CA VAL A 50 -9.91 -17.83 -6.62
C VAL A 50 -10.82 -17.73 -5.39
N ASP A 51 -10.67 -18.60 -4.39
CA ASP A 51 -11.49 -18.55 -3.17
C ASP A 51 -11.31 -17.23 -2.43
N GLY A 52 -10.08 -16.78 -2.27
CA GLY A 52 -9.80 -15.49 -1.66
C GLY A 52 -10.44 -14.32 -2.42
N THR A 53 -10.25 -14.27 -3.74
CA THR A 53 -10.84 -13.23 -4.60
C THR A 53 -12.37 -13.23 -4.53
N LEU A 54 -12.99 -14.42 -4.64
CA LEU A 54 -14.45 -14.55 -4.58
C LEU A 54 -15.00 -14.21 -3.20
N SER A 55 -14.24 -14.49 -2.12
CA SER A 55 -14.68 -14.13 -0.77
C SER A 55 -14.77 -12.63 -0.57
N VAL A 56 -13.77 -11.87 -1.03
CA VAL A 56 -13.80 -10.39 -1.00
C VAL A 56 -14.89 -9.86 -1.92
N LYS A 57 -15.01 -10.43 -3.13
CA LYS A 57 -16.08 -10.02 -4.07
C LYS A 57 -17.47 -10.16 -3.46
N ARG A 58 -17.74 -11.25 -2.78
CA ARG A 58 -19.05 -11.46 -2.10
C ARG A 58 -19.35 -10.32 -1.12
N VAL A 59 -18.37 -9.89 -0.34
CA VAL A 59 -18.54 -8.81 0.63
C VAL A 59 -18.75 -7.47 -0.08
N THR A 60 -17.94 -7.17 -1.11
CA THR A 60 -18.09 -5.92 -1.88
C THR A 60 -19.39 -5.85 -2.64
N ASP A 61 -19.89 -6.96 -3.18
CA ASP A 61 -21.22 -7.04 -3.81
C ASP A 61 -22.34 -6.75 -2.78
N LYS A 62 -22.21 -7.26 -1.55
CA LYS A 62 -23.16 -6.95 -0.47
C LYS A 62 -23.15 -5.49 -0.06
N ILE A 63 -21.99 -4.87 -0.02
CA ILE A 63 -21.87 -3.42 0.21
C ILE A 63 -22.57 -2.67 -0.91
N GLN A 64 -22.34 -3.05 -2.17
CA GLN A 64 -22.93 -2.41 -3.33
C GLN A 64 -24.45 -2.53 -3.36
N GLU A 65 -25.01 -3.71 -3.02
CA GLU A 65 -26.45 -3.94 -2.93
C GLU A 65 -27.15 -3.06 -1.89
N ASN A 66 -26.45 -2.71 -0.81
CA ASN A 66 -27.00 -1.98 0.33
C ASN A 66 -26.55 -0.51 0.41
N ALA A 67 -25.71 -0.05 -0.50
CA ALA A 67 -25.22 1.32 -0.48
C ALA A 67 -26.36 2.32 -0.79
N ASP A 68 -26.53 3.27 0.11
CA ASP A 68 -27.54 4.33 0.02
C ASP A 68 -27.06 5.55 -0.81
N GLN A 69 -25.77 5.57 -1.19
CA GLN A 69 -25.18 6.67 -1.95
C GLN A 69 -24.61 6.18 -3.27
N PRO A 70 -24.75 6.98 -4.35
CA PRO A 70 -24.26 6.62 -5.68
C PRO A 70 -22.74 6.60 -5.80
N PHE A 71 -22.04 7.25 -4.88
CA PHE A 71 -20.58 7.30 -4.85
C PHE A 71 -20.04 7.01 -3.45
N TYR A 72 -19.15 6.07 -3.39
CA TYR A 72 -18.37 5.71 -2.19
C TYR A 72 -17.08 5.01 -2.60
N ARG A 73 -16.14 4.92 -1.67
CA ARG A 73 -14.97 4.04 -1.81
C ARG A 73 -14.88 3.06 -0.65
N ILE A 74 -14.29 1.92 -0.94
CA ILE A 74 -13.97 0.89 0.04
C ILE A 74 -12.46 0.87 0.22
N ALA A 75 -12.00 1.05 1.46
CA ALA A 75 -10.63 0.77 1.84
C ALA A 75 -10.55 -0.58 2.58
N THR A 76 -9.40 -1.20 2.56
CA THR A 76 -9.16 -2.50 3.18
C THR A 76 -7.91 -2.45 4.05
N THR A 77 -7.85 -3.27 5.10
CA THR A 77 -6.64 -3.45 5.92
C THR A 77 -5.70 -4.50 5.34
N PHE A 78 -6.05 -5.06 4.22
CA PHE A 78 -5.34 -6.14 3.54
C PHE A 78 -5.34 -5.92 2.03
N ALA A 79 -4.41 -6.57 1.33
CA ALA A 79 -4.39 -6.62 -0.12
C ALA A 79 -3.84 -7.95 -0.63
N TYR A 80 -4.30 -8.37 -1.80
CA TYR A 80 -3.67 -9.42 -2.58
C TYR A 80 -2.53 -8.87 -3.44
N SER A 81 -2.80 -7.71 -4.00
CA SER A 81 -1.90 -7.01 -4.89
C SER A 81 -2.22 -5.51 -4.83
N ARG A 82 -1.33 -4.70 -5.38
CA ARG A 82 -1.56 -3.26 -5.53
C ARG A 82 -2.81 -2.91 -6.33
N THR A 83 -3.31 -3.85 -7.15
CA THR A 83 -4.52 -3.66 -7.98
C THR A 83 -5.74 -4.40 -7.45
N THR A 84 -5.76 -4.80 -6.20
CA THR A 84 -6.89 -5.54 -5.60
C THR A 84 -8.26 -4.94 -5.91
N PRO A 85 -8.48 -3.61 -5.81
CA PRO A 85 -9.77 -3.01 -6.19
C PRO A 85 -10.17 -3.29 -7.64
N SER A 86 -9.24 -3.13 -8.57
CA SER A 86 -9.49 -3.37 -10.00
C SER A 86 -9.66 -4.85 -10.32
N LEU A 87 -8.90 -5.73 -9.64
CA LEU A 87 -8.98 -7.17 -9.80
C LEU A 87 -10.36 -7.72 -9.39
N ILE A 88 -10.90 -7.22 -8.29
CA ILE A 88 -12.15 -7.69 -7.71
C ILE A 88 -13.36 -6.91 -8.26
N GLY A 89 -13.14 -5.65 -8.66
CA GLY A 89 -14.17 -4.80 -9.26
C GLY A 89 -14.95 -3.97 -8.25
N TYR A 90 -14.27 -3.42 -7.23
CA TYR A 90 -14.89 -2.47 -6.30
C TYR A 90 -14.20 -1.09 -6.34
N PRO A 91 -14.89 0.00 -5.98
CA PRO A 91 -14.31 1.33 -5.97
C PRO A 91 -13.32 1.48 -4.79
N GLY A 92 -12.04 1.31 -5.06
CA GLY A 92 -10.95 1.46 -4.08
C GLY A 92 -9.97 2.57 -4.46
N LEU A 93 -8.95 2.77 -3.63
CA LEU A 93 -7.91 3.78 -3.83
C LEU A 93 -6.58 3.18 -4.27
N SER A 94 -6.25 1.97 -3.80
CA SER A 94 -5.01 1.30 -4.18
C SER A 94 -5.05 0.90 -5.65
N THR A 95 -3.97 1.22 -6.37
CA THR A 95 -3.86 0.93 -7.80
C THR A 95 -2.41 0.84 -8.25
N PHE A 96 -2.17 0.10 -9.32
CA PHE A 96 -0.92 0.09 -10.06
C PHE A 96 -1.22 0.30 -11.54
N SER A 97 -0.50 1.22 -12.16
CA SER A 97 -0.60 1.44 -13.60
C SER A 97 0.61 2.20 -14.11
N SER A 98 1.22 1.71 -15.19
CA SER A 98 2.33 2.39 -15.85
C SER A 98 1.96 3.77 -16.44
N ASN A 99 0.67 4.09 -16.47
CA ASN A 99 0.16 5.39 -16.90
C ASN A 99 -0.39 6.23 -15.74
N LEU A 100 -0.04 5.89 -14.50
CA LEU A 100 -0.52 6.64 -13.34
C LEU A 100 0.08 8.05 -13.32
N GLU A 101 -0.79 9.03 -13.20
CA GLU A 101 -0.38 10.43 -13.24
C GLU A 101 0.48 10.80 -12.02
N ARG A 102 1.63 11.42 -12.27
CA ARG A 102 2.60 11.77 -11.24
C ARG A 102 2.05 12.74 -10.19
N SER A 103 1.17 13.66 -10.59
CA SER A 103 0.52 14.58 -9.65
C SER A 103 -0.35 13.84 -8.65
N THR A 104 -1.07 12.82 -9.09
CA THR A 104 -1.87 11.95 -8.24
C THR A 104 -1.01 11.17 -7.26
N MET A 105 0.06 10.52 -7.73
CA MET A 105 1.01 9.83 -6.83
C MET A 105 1.60 10.78 -5.79
N ASN A 106 2.05 11.96 -6.22
CA ASN A 106 2.61 12.96 -5.32
C ASN A 106 1.60 13.41 -4.26
N HIS A 107 0.33 13.56 -4.64
CA HIS A 107 -0.72 13.93 -3.68
C HIS A 107 -0.85 12.90 -2.55
N PHE A 108 -0.96 11.61 -2.90
CA PHE A 108 -1.03 10.54 -1.90
C PHE A 108 0.24 10.50 -1.02
N ALA A 109 1.42 10.61 -1.62
CA ALA A 109 2.68 10.68 -0.88
C ALA A 109 2.73 11.89 0.08
N TYR A 110 2.22 13.06 -0.33
CA TYR A 110 2.13 14.23 0.55
C TYR A 110 1.14 14.06 1.70
N MET A 111 0.15 13.18 1.55
CA MET A 111 -0.83 12.88 2.59
C MET A 111 -0.38 11.73 3.52
N GLY A 112 0.73 11.05 3.22
CA GLY A 112 1.32 10.01 4.06
C GLY A 112 1.13 8.59 3.56
N ASP A 113 0.48 8.41 2.41
CA ASP A 113 0.31 7.09 1.81
C ASP A 113 1.55 6.68 1.00
N GLN A 114 1.74 5.39 0.88
CA GLN A 114 2.78 4.85 0.02
C GLN A 114 2.39 5.08 -1.44
N ALA A 115 3.17 5.93 -2.11
CA ALA A 115 2.98 6.22 -3.51
C ALA A 115 4.33 6.37 -4.22
N GLY A 116 4.51 5.65 -5.31
CA GLY A 116 5.74 5.61 -6.11
C GLY A 116 5.76 4.35 -6.97
N ASP A 117 6.74 4.22 -7.84
CA ASP A 117 6.89 3.06 -8.73
C ASP A 117 5.59 2.69 -9.46
N GLU A 118 4.89 3.72 -9.97
CA GLU A 118 3.63 3.58 -10.72
C GLU A 118 2.46 2.99 -9.89
N ALA A 119 2.55 3.06 -8.55
CA ALA A 119 1.56 2.53 -7.64
C ALA A 119 1.12 3.55 -6.57
N ILE A 120 -0.09 3.35 -6.08
CA ILE A 120 -0.62 3.97 -4.86
C ILE A 120 -1.13 2.83 -3.98
N GLU A 121 -0.71 2.81 -2.71
CA GLU A 121 -1.20 1.88 -1.70
C GLU A 121 -1.80 2.69 -0.55
N TYR A 122 -3.12 2.64 -0.40
CA TYR A 122 -3.83 3.39 0.64
C TYR A 122 -3.83 2.60 1.94
N GLU A 123 -2.76 2.75 2.71
CA GLU A 123 -2.48 1.96 3.91
C GLU A 123 -2.36 2.81 5.18
N ASN A 124 -1.92 4.05 5.02
CA ASN A 124 -1.61 4.97 6.11
C ASN A 124 -2.68 6.07 6.27
N GLY A 125 -3.88 5.82 5.76
CA GLY A 125 -4.98 6.78 5.85
C GLY A 125 -5.26 7.24 7.29
N THR A 126 -5.81 8.42 7.43
CA THR A 126 -6.32 9.01 8.67
C THR A 126 -7.81 9.26 8.52
N PRO A 127 -8.55 9.58 9.58
CA PRO A 127 -9.96 9.98 9.46
C PRO A 127 -10.18 11.14 8.48
N LEU A 128 -9.19 12.03 8.35
CA LEU A 128 -9.24 13.12 7.39
C LEU A 128 -9.12 12.63 5.94
N THR A 129 -8.09 11.83 5.66
CA THR A 129 -7.89 11.33 4.29
C THR A 129 -9.01 10.38 3.88
N ASP A 130 -9.55 9.59 4.82
CA ASP A 130 -10.76 8.79 4.59
C ASP A 130 -11.94 9.67 4.17
N ALA A 131 -12.17 10.78 4.87
CA ALA A 131 -13.23 11.71 4.54
C ALA A 131 -13.02 12.35 3.17
N LEU A 132 -11.84 12.93 2.92
CA LEU A 132 -11.47 13.61 1.67
C LEU A 132 -11.58 12.71 0.44
N TYR A 133 -11.17 11.44 0.58
CA TYR A 133 -11.19 10.49 -0.53
C TYR A 133 -12.52 9.74 -0.66
N GLY A 134 -13.50 10.06 0.16
CA GLY A 134 -14.82 9.43 0.12
C GLY A 134 -14.78 7.95 0.50
N VAL A 135 -13.87 7.56 1.41
CA VAL A 135 -13.83 6.21 1.98
C VAL A 135 -15.00 6.07 2.95
N ARG A 136 -16.06 5.46 2.47
CA ARG A 136 -17.28 5.21 3.26
C ARG A 136 -17.25 3.87 3.96
N TYR A 137 -16.64 2.88 3.36
CA TYR A 137 -16.58 1.54 3.94
C TYR A 137 -15.15 1.12 4.15
N TYR A 138 -14.90 0.51 5.31
CA TYR A 138 -13.62 -0.05 5.66
C TYR A 138 -13.77 -1.55 5.94
N MET A 139 -13.18 -2.37 5.08
CA MET A 139 -13.19 -3.83 5.22
C MET A 139 -11.94 -4.29 5.96
N ASP A 140 -12.14 -4.92 7.10
CA ASP A 140 -11.10 -5.52 7.92
C ASP A 140 -11.20 -7.04 7.87
N VAL A 141 -10.06 -7.71 7.86
CA VAL A 141 -9.97 -9.17 7.98
C VAL A 141 -9.80 -9.54 9.45
N LYS A 142 -10.62 -10.47 9.91
CA LYS A 142 -10.51 -10.99 11.28
C LYS A 142 -9.16 -11.69 11.49
N ASP A 143 -8.58 -11.52 12.66
CA ASP A 143 -7.41 -12.29 13.05
C ASP A 143 -7.79 -13.77 13.14
N LEU A 144 -7.01 -14.58 12.46
CA LEU A 144 -7.19 -16.02 12.48
C LEU A 144 -6.41 -16.62 13.65
N ASP A 145 -7.04 -17.56 14.34
CA ASP A 145 -6.35 -18.45 15.25
C ASP A 145 -5.22 -19.20 14.49
N PRO A 146 -4.07 -19.48 15.12
CA PRO A 146 -3.01 -20.27 14.48
C PRO A 146 -3.48 -21.61 13.89
N THR A 147 -4.43 -22.26 14.55
CA THR A 147 -5.03 -23.52 14.07
C THR A 147 -5.89 -23.32 12.82
N GLU A 148 -6.55 -22.18 12.69
CA GLU A 148 -7.30 -21.82 11.49
C GLU A 148 -6.39 -21.47 10.32
N LYS A 149 -5.18 -20.95 10.57
CA LYS A 149 -4.19 -20.70 9.51
C LYS A 149 -3.73 -21.97 8.81
N GLU A 150 -3.58 -23.05 9.56
CA GLU A 150 -3.23 -24.37 8.99
C GLU A 150 -4.39 -24.99 8.21
N ALA A 151 -5.63 -24.80 8.68
CA ALA A 151 -6.83 -25.31 8.02
C ALA A 151 -7.25 -24.52 6.79
N HIS A 152 -6.83 -23.26 6.71
CA HIS A 152 -7.23 -22.30 5.67
C HIS A 152 -6.02 -21.56 5.09
N PRO A 153 -5.12 -22.25 4.37
CA PRO A 153 -3.93 -21.63 3.78
C PRO A 153 -4.27 -20.54 2.75
N GLU A 154 -5.45 -20.57 2.11
CA GLU A 154 -5.94 -19.53 1.24
C GLU A 154 -6.07 -18.16 1.92
N ARG A 155 -6.23 -18.12 3.25
CA ARG A 155 -6.28 -16.90 4.05
C ARG A 155 -4.90 -16.28 4.25
N MET A 156 -3.81 -17.01 3.97
CA MET A 156 -2.44 -16.50 4.04
C MET A 156 -2.07 -15.54 2.90
N TYR A 157 -2.83 -15.51 1.81
CA TYR A 157 -2.62 -14.54 0.73
C TYR A 157 -2.99 -13.10 1.09
N PHE A 158 -3.74 -12.94 2.19
CA PHE A 158 -4.02 -11.60 2.68
C PHE A 158 -2.84 -11.09 3.50
N THR A 159 -2.04 -10.25 2.90
CA THR A 159 -1.06 -9.49 3.64
C THR A 159 -1.79 -8.35 4.33
N ARG A 160 -1.71 -8.28 5.65
CA ARG A 160 -2.22 -7.13 6.39
C ARG A 160 -1.15 -6.05 6.33
N PHE A 161 -1.38 -5.01 5.55
CA PHE A 161 -0.47 -3.87 5.42
C PHE A 161 -0.81 -2.76 6.40
N ALA A 162 -2.09 -2.49 6.61
CA ALA A 162 -2.55 -1.38 7.41
C ALA A 162 -2.87 -1.80 8.84
N SER A 163 -2.28 -1.11 9.81
CA SER A 163 -2.65 -1.22 11.22
C SER A 163 -3.65 -0.12 11.62
N ARG A 164 -4.75 -0.01 10.86
CA ARG A 164 -5.79 1.00 11.03
C ARG A 164 -6.74 0.65 12.18
N PHE A 165 -6.21 0.52 13.40
CA PHE A 165 -7.04 0.26 14.60
C PHE A 165 -7.93 1.44 14.98
N ASP A 166 -7.60 2.64 14.51
CA ASP A 166 -8.39 3.85 14.69
C ASP A 166 -9.80 3.74 14.11
N MET A 167 -9.98 3.05 12.99
CA MET A 167 -11.30 2.85 12.37
C MET A 167 -12.29 2.19 13.32
N ARG A 168 -11.85 1.24 14.16
CA ARG A 168 -12.69 0.57 15.16
C ARG A 168 -13.18 1.52 16.26
N ARG A 169 -12.49 2.64 16.45
CA ARG A 169 -12.84 3.69 17.41
C ARG A 169 -13.75 4.74 16.80
N TYR A 170 -13.47 5.16 15.56
CA TYR A 170 -14.17 6.22 14.88
C TYR A 170 -15.38 5.74 14.08
N PHE A 171 -15.33 4.52 13.56
CA PHE A 171 -16.40 3.92 12.79
C PHE A 171 -17.12 2.89 13.66
N THR A 172 -18.16 3.32 14.33
CA THR A 172 -18.89 2.50 15.29
C THR A 172 -19.94 1.59 14.65
N SER A 173 -20.38 1.94 13.44
CA SER A 173 -21.37 1.15 12.69
C SER A 173 -20.70 0.01 11.94
N LYS A 174 -21.05 -1.23 12.29
CA LYS A 174 -20.72 -2.41 11.50
C LYS A 174 -21.86 -2.68 10.55
N VAL A 175 -21.60 -2.65 9.25
CA VAL A 175 -22.62 -2.87 8.21
C VAL A 175 -22.59 -4.28 7.64
N TYR A 176 -21.51 -5.02 7.89
CA TYR A 176 -21.37 -6.41 7.52
C TYR A 176 -20.41 -7.11 8.48
N GLU A 177 -20.70 -8.36 8.79
CA GLU A 177 -19.80 -9.25 9.55
C GLU A 177 -20.07 -10.69 9.18
N ASP A 178 -19.02 -11.44 8.85
CA ASP A 178 -19.04 -12.89 8.69
C ASP A 178 -17.87 -13.54 9.44
N GLU A 179 -17.55 -14.78 9.15
CA GLU A 179 -16.44 -15.51 9.80
C GLU A 179 -15.07 -14.90 9.48
N ARG A 180 -14.92 -14.27 8.33
CA ARG A 180 -13.64 -13.82 7.78
C ARG A 180 -13.47 -12.28 7.80
N TYR A 181 -14.54 -11.54 7.60
CA TYR A 181 -14.51 -10.09 7.40
C TYR A 181 -15.43 -9.33 8.33
N ILE A 182 -15.03 -8.10 8.64
CA ILE A 182 -15.87 -7.08 9.26
C ILE A 182 -15.82 -5.84 8.37
N VAL A 183 -16.98 -5.24 8.08
CA VAL A 183 -17.05 -3.96 7.36
C VAL A 183 -17.60 -2.90 8.27
N TYR A 184 -16.83 -1.84 8.43
CA TYR A 184 -17.22 -0.63 9.16
C TYR A 184 -17.67 0.45 8.21
N GLU A 185 -18.65 1.24 8.63
CA GLU A 185 -19.11 2.42 7.90
C GLU A 185 -18.51 3.69 8.51
N ASN A 186 -17.97 4.56 7.63
CA ASN A 186 -17.50 5.89 7.97
C ASN A 186 -18.60 6.91 7.69
N PRO A 187 -19.26 7.48 8.72
CA PRO A 187 -20.31 8.46 8.55
C PRO A 187 -19.80 9.81 8.04
N ASN A 188 -18.50 10.05 8.09
CA ASN A 188 -17.86 11.33 7.76
C ASN A 188 -17.25 11.34 6.35
N SER A 189 -17.54 10.36 5.50
CA SER A 189 -17.02 10.34 4.13
C SER A 189 -17.64 11.46 3.30
N PHE A 190 -16.81 12.20 2.57
CA PHE A 190 -17.28 13.26 1.69
C PHE A 190 -17.86 12.69 0.39
N PRO A 191 -18.84 13.34 -0.21
CA PRO A 191 -19.33 12.99 -1.54
C PRO A 191 -18.26 13.27 -2.60
N LEU A 192 -18.49 12.78 -3.83
CA LEU A 192 -17.54 12.99 -4.96
C LEU A 192 -17.23 14.47 -5.23
N ALA A 193 -18.20 15.35 -4.98
CA ALA A 193 -18.05 16.79 -5.16
C ALA A 193 -18.59 17.53 -3.93
N TYR A 194 -17.82 18.47 -3.44
CA TYR A 194 -18.19 19.34 -2.31
C TYR A 194 -17.55 20.73 -2.47
N GLY A 195 -18.22 21.71 -1.88
CA GLY A 195 -17.71 23.09 -1.87
C GLY A 195 -16.65 23.29 -0.80
N THR A 196 -15.64 24.11 -1.12
CA THR A 196 -14.59 24.49 -0.19
C THR A 196 -14.09 25.91 -0.49
N ASN A 197 -13.24 26.46 0.37
CA ASN A 197 -12.64 27.77 0.15
C ASN A 197 -11.58 27.75 -0.95
N ASP A 198 -11.43 28.85 -1.70
CA ASP A 198 -10.46 28.99 -2.78
C ASP A 198 -8.99 28.88 -2.32
N LEU A 199 -8.70 29.01 -1.03
CA LEU A 199 -7.37 28.80 -0.48
C LEU A 199 -6.80 27.41 -0.78
N VAL A 200 -7.65 26.42 -0.95
CA VAL A 200 -7.24 25.04 -1.32
C VAL A 200 -6.46 25.01 -2.64
N ARG A 201 -6.73 25.93 -3.57
CA ARG A 201 -6.04 25.98 -4.87
C ARG A 201 -4.57 26.37 -4.76
N ASN A 202 -4.18 27.04 -3.68
CA ASN A 202 -2.85 27.61 -3.50
C ASN A 202 -2.04 26.88 -2.43
N ILE A 203 -2.42 25.68 -2.05
CA ILE A 203 -1.69 24.89 -1.06
C ILE A 203 -0.36 24.43 -1.64
N ASN A 204 0.73 24.73 -0.93
CA ASN A 204 2.04 24.15 -1.17
C ASN A 204 2.29 23.05 -0.13
N PHE A 205 2.23 21.80 -0.55
CA PHE A 205 2.53 20.68 0.33
C PHE A 205 4.04 20.52 0.54
N GLY A 206 4.42 20.32 1.80
CA GLY A 206 5.80 19.98 2.15
C GLY A 206 6.08 18.50 1.90
N LYS A 207 7.23 18.20 1.29
CA LYS A 207 7.71 16.81 1.19
C LYS A 207 8.00 16.27 2.59
N ASN A 208 7.69 14.99 2.80
CA ASN A 208 7.93 14.28 4.07
C ASN A 208 7.31 14.97 5.30
N ASN A 209 6.16 15.57 5.14
CA ASN A 209 5.46 16.29 6.20
C ASN A 209 3.94 16.06 6.14
N ALA A 210 3.56 14.78 6.04
CA ALA A 210 2.19 14.37 5.78
C ALA A 210 1.18 14.92 6.80
N ILE A 211 1.52 14.88 8.07
CA ILE A 211 0.64 15.35 9.15
C ILE A 211 0.40 16.87 9.08
N GLN A 212 1.46 17.64 8.79
CA GLN A 212 1.31 19.09 8.58
C GLN A 212 0.52 19.42 7.31
N ASN A 213 0.72 18.64 6.24
CA ASN A 213 -0.05 18.79 5.02
C ASN A 213 -1.54 18.57 5.26
N GLN A 214 -1.89 17.61 6.11
CA GLN A 214 -3.27 17.36 6.51
C GLN A 214 -3.85 18.52 7.34
N ASN A 215 -3.07 19.11 8.25
CA ASN A 215 -3.49 20.32 8.96
C ASN A 215 -3.72 21.49 7.99
N ILE A 216 -2.81 21.70 7.02
CA ILE A 216 -2.90 22.78 6.06
C ILE A 216 -4.15 22.62 5.18
N ILE A 217 -4.45 21.42 4.68
CA ILE A 217 -5.61 21.23 3.82
C ILE A 217 -6.92 21.50 4.56
N LEU A 218 -7.08 21.01 5.80
CA LEU A 218 -8.29 21.27 6.59
C LEU A 218 -8.51 22.79 6.82
N ASN A 219 -7.49 23.48 7.33
CA ASN A 219 -7.59 24.91 7.56
C ASN A 219 -7.87 25.68 6.26
N SER A 220 -7.21 25.29 5.15
CA SER A 220 -7.45 25.94 3.85
C SER A 220 -8.88 25.70 3.33
N MET A 221 -9.47 24.55 3.60
CA MET A 221 -10.87 24.28 3.25
C MET A 221 -11.83 25.21 4.01
N GLU A 222 -11.49 25.60 5.23
CA GLU A 222 -12.23 26.56 6.07
C GLU A 222 -11.88 28.02 5.77
N GLY A 223 -10.91 28.27 4.89
CA GLY A 223 -10.50 29.63 4.56
C GLY A 223 -9.46 30.23 5.51
N VAL A 224 -8.77 29.40 6.30
CA VAL A 224 -7.79 29.82 7.30
C VAL A 224 -6.37 29.56 6.80
N LYS A 225 -5.48 30.57 6.91
CA LYS A 225 -4.08 30.45 6.53
C LYS A 225 -3.21 30.10 7.74
N LYS A 226 -2.11 29.39 7.48
CA LYS A 226 -1.12 29.12 8.50
C LYS A 226 -0.59 30.44 9.11
N GLY A 227 -0.62 30.53 10.42
CA GLY A 227 -0.21 31.71 11.20
C GLY A 227 -1.32 32.69 11.55
N GLU A 228 -2.54 32.46 11.10
CA GLU A 228 -3.72 33.19 11.58
C GLU A 228 -4.16 32.66 12.94
N GLU A 229 -4.80 33.52 13.75
CA GLU A 229 -5.20 33.19 15.14
C GLU A 229 -6.16 32.00 15.23
N ASN A 230 -6.99 31.83 14.21
CA ASN A 230 -7.96 30.74 14.10
C ASN A 230 -7.41 29.47 13.42
N TYR A 231 -6.10 29.41 13.11
CA TYR A 231 -5.47 28.21 12.58
C TYR A 231 -5.44 27.10 13.63
N LEU A 232 -5.96 25.94 13.29
CA LEU A 232 -6.05 24.79 14.19
C LEU A 232 -5.05 23.69 13.81
N ASP A 233 -4.29 23.22 14.79
CA ASP A 233 -3.52 21.99 14.68
C ASP A 233 -4.41 20.81 15.04
N TYR A 234 -5.15 20.29 14.06
CA TYR A 234 -5.99 19.10 14.22
C TYR A 234 -5.16 17.88 14.59
N PHE A 235 -4.00 17.74 13.96
CA PHE A 235 -2.98 16.77 14.32
C PHE A 235 -1.83 17.49 15.00
N LYS A 236 -1.52 17.09 16.23
CA LYS A 236 -0.45 17.68 17.02
C LYS A 236 0.77 16.77 17.05
N PRO A 237 1.99 17.30 16.90
CA PRO A 237 3.18 16.49 17.01
C PRO A 237 3.28 15.86 18.40
N LEU A 238 3.63 14.59 18.45
CA LEU A 238 3.92 13.86 19.66
C LEU A 238 5.43 13.94 19.95
N ALA A 239 5.77 14.43 21.14
CA ALA A 239 7.15 14.35 21.57
C ALA A 239 7.51 12.88 21.88
N TYR A 240 8.59 12.40 21.33
CA TYR A 240 9.17 11.11 21.65
C TYR A 240 10.52 11.30 22.36
N GLY A 241 10.89 10.33 23.19
CA GLY A 241 12.16 10.30 23.89
C GLY A 241 13.32 9.82 22.99
N ASP A 242 14.29 9.19 23.61
CA ASP A 242 15.45 8.65 22.88
C ASP A 242 14.98 7.57 21.89
N VAL A 243 15.62 7.56 20.72
CA VAL A 243 15.43 6.57 19.68
C VAL A 243 16.56 5.57 19.76
N GLU A 244 16.23 4.30 19.93
CA GLU A 244 17.20 3.21 19.90
C GLU A 244 17.19 2.57 18.51
N THR A 245 18.36 2.36 17.92
CA THR A 245 18.51 1.73 16.60
C THR A 245 19.41 0.51 16.67
N GLU A 246 19.05 -0.55 15.98
CA GLU A 246 19.86 -1.74 15.79
C GLU A 246 20.09 -1.96 14.29
N ASN A 247 21.34 -2.19 13.88
CA ASN A 247 21.73 -2.41 12.49
C ASN A 247 21.31 -1.28 11.54
N LEU A 248 21.30 -0.03 12.04
CA LEU A 248 20.93 1.17 11.30
C LEU A 248 21.92 2.30 11.58
N THR A 249 22.16 3.12 10.56
CA THR A 249 22.81 4.43 10.70
C THR A 249 21.80 5.53 10.35
N GLU A 250 21.83 6.63 11.10
CA GLU A 250 21.04 7.81 10.78
C GLU A 250 21.71 8.55 9.61
N GLU A 251 20.97 8.74 8.51
CA GLU A 251 21.41 9.55 7.38
C GLU A 251 20.91 10.99 7.47
N ASN A 252 19.69 11.17 7.93
CA ASN A 252 19.09 12.50 8.10
C ASN A 252 17.98 12.45 9.14
N VAL A 253 18.08 13.29 10.16
CA VAL A 253 17.04 13.43 11.20
C VAL A 253 16.63 14.89 11.32
N ASP A 254 15.40 15.18 10.97
CA ASP A 254 14.78 16.49 11.17
C ASP A 254 13.65 16.36 12.20
N LYS A 255 14.00 16.61 13.47
CA LYS A 255 13.08 16.48 14.60
C LYS A 255 11.92 17.47 14.54
N GLU A 256 12.12 18.65 13.93
CA GLU A 256 11.07 19.66 13.79
C GLU A 256 9.99 19.20 12.79
N LYS A 257 10.38 18.45 11.77
CA LYS A 257 9.46 17.88 10.77
C LYS A 257 8.99 16.48 11.13
N GLY A 258 9.53 15.89 12.21
CA GLY A 258 9.23 14.50 12.55
C GLY A 258 9.76 13.49 11.53
N MET A 259 10.83 13.84 10.82
CA MET A 259 11.41 13.00 9.77
C MET A 259 12.73 12.41 10.24
N ALA A 260 12.88 11.10 10.04
CA ALA A 260 14.16 10.40 10.23
C ALA A 260 14.40 9.43 9.07
N VAL A 261 15.59 9.47 8.50
CA VAL A 261 16.02 8.55 7.46
C VAL A 261 17.13 7.69 8.02
N TYR A 262 16.91 6.39 8.00
CA TYR A 262 17.84 5.39 8.47
C TYR A 262 18.27 4.50 7.32
N LYS A 263 19.56 4.13 7.31
CA LYS A 263 20.12 3.18 6.36
C LYS A 263 20.55 1.91 7.07
N ARG A 264 20.15 0.77 6.53
CA ARG A 264 20.57 -0.53 7.02
C ARG A 264 22.07 -0.72 6.81
N VAL A 265 22.79 -1.15 7.86
CA VAL A 265 24.24 -1.38 7.83
C VAL A 265 24.56 -2.73 7.22
N ASP A 266 23.90 -3.78 7.68
CA ASP A 266 24.11 -5.16 7.22
C ASP A 266 22.77 -5.71 6.68
N SER A 267 22.73 -5.95 5.38
CA SER A 267 21.52 -6.43 4.69
C SER A 267 21.10 -7.85 5.07
N SER A 268 22.00 -8.62 5.69
CA SER A 268 21.72 -10.00 6.13
C SER A 268 21.06 -10.09 7.51
N LYS A 269 20.98 -8.97 8.25
CA LYS A 269 20.41 -8.90 9.59
C LYS A 269 19.20 -8.00 9.62
N ASP A 270 18.27 -8.28 10.52
CA ASP A 270 17.14 -7.40 10.76
C ASP A 270 17.59 -6.01 11.23
N ALA A 271 16.80 -5.00 10.85
CA ALA A 271 17.01 -3.62 11.28
C ALA A 271 15.82 -3.18 12.13
N VAL A 272 16.10 -2.57 13.28
CA VAL A 272 15.07 -2.19 14.25
C VAL A 272 15.24 -0.74 14.66
N VAL A 273 14.13 0.00 14.70
CA VAL A 273 14.01 1.32 15.32
C VAL A 273 13.02 1.23 16.48
N ARG A 274 13.41 1.67 17.66
CA ARG A 274 12.55 1.72 18.85
C ARG A 274 12.35 3.15 19.29
N TYR A 275 11.11 3.60 19.30
CA TYR A 275 10.72 4.90 19.83
C TYR A 275 10.13 4.74 21.23
N ARG A 276 10.62 5.50 22.21
CA ARG A 276 9.98 5.58 23.52
C ARG A 276 8.96 6.68 23.51
N ILE A 277 7.69 6.31 23.53
CA ILE A 277 6.54 7.23 23.50
C ILE A 277 5.85 7.20 24.86
N THR A 278 5.57 8.37 25.41
CA THR A 278 4.75 8.51 26.59
C THR A 278 3.41 9.13 26.20
N PRO A 279 2.35 8.35 26.09
CA PRO A 279 1.02 8.85 25.74
C PRO A 279 0.54 9.84 26.82
N ARG A 280 0.09 11.02 26.39
CA ARG A 280 -0.46 12.04 27.29
C ARG A 280 -1.99 12.05 27.32
N THR A 281 -2.60 11.36 26.37
CA THR A 281 -4.05 11.29 26.17
C THR A 281 -4.46 9.90 25.69
N ASN A 282 -5.76 9.60 25.77
CA ASN A 282 -6.34 8.38 25.18
C ASN A 282 -6.70 8.56 23.68
N LEU A 283 -6.07 9.50 22.98
CA LEU A 283 -6.29 9.72 21.56
C LEU A 283 -5.50 8.73 20.72
N THR A 284 -5.85 8.63 19.46
CA THR A 284 -5.11 7.81 18.48
C THR A 284 -3.83 8.54 18.08
N TYR A 285 -2.75 7.77 17.94
CA TYR A 285 -1.46 8.24 17.48
C TYR A 285 -1.17 7.67 16.11
N TYR A 286 -0.67 8.51 15.19
CA TYR A 286 -0.27 8.14 13.85
C TYR A 286 1.24 8.28 13.71
N PHE A 287 1.88 7.30 13.07
CA PHE A 287 3.33 7.22 12.88
C PHE A 287 3.68 7.09 11.41
#